data_cce04a4b7fbab039175b32d3949c0d8b
#
_entry.id   cce04a4b7fbab039175b32d3949c0d8b
#
_cell.length_a   1.000
_cell.length_b   1.000
_cell.length_c   1.000
_cell.angle_alpha   90.00
_cell.angle_beta   90.00
_cell.angle_gamma   90.00
#
_symmetry.space_group_name_H-M   'P 1'
#
loop_
_entity.id
_entity.type
_entity.pdbx_description
1 polymer ?
#
loop_
_entity_poly.entity_id
_entity_poly.type
_entity_poly.pdbx_seq_one_letter_code
_entity_poly.pdbx_strand_id
1 'polypeptide(L)'
;MDQKMFCYQCEQTAGCAGCTGSTGVCGKTAETARLQDQLVGAMIGLARAAEGVECPGDRVYRTVIEGLFTTLTNVSFDDDAIRAQIEKTHREKERLLAAPVKKSAGPREKAAGESGAAENAACAAASVQDTDDYNLGLLWDMDPDIRSLKSLILFGLKGMAAYAYHALMLGASDETVNQFFLTGLREIAKDGTVESLLPTVLKVGEVNLTCMAMLDAANTGTYGTPIPVSVPLVVERGPFIVVTGHDLKDLELLLKQTEGKGVNIYTHGEMLPAHAYPELRKYPQLKGNFGTAWQNQQKEFADIPAPILFTTNCLMPPKKSYADRVFTTEVVAYPGMVHIDDEKDFTPVIEKALELGGYQEDRQFTGINGGTQVMTGFGHGTILSMADQVIDAVKSGAIRHFFLVAGCDGAKPGRNYYTDFVKQTPADSLVLTLACGKFRFNDLDLGNIGGLPRIMDMGQCNDAYGAIKVAMALAEAFGCGVNELPLSFVLSWYEQKAVCILLTLLHLGIRNIRLGPSLPAFLSPNILNFLVENYGIGPVTTPEEDLKALLG
;
A
#
# COMPACT_ATOMS: atom_id res chain seq x y z
N MET A 1 -9.02 -34.61 -4.97
CA MET A 1 -7.58 -34.37 -4.77
C MET A 1 -7.49 -33.00 -4.12
N ASP A 2 -6.89 -32.90 -2.92
CA ASP A 2 -6.65 -31.60 -2.30
C ASP A 2 -5.78 -30.77 -3.24
N GLN A 3 -6.35 -29.69 -3.79
CA GLN A 3 -5.61 -28.76 -4.61
C GLN A 3 -4.55 -28.07 -3.74
N LYS A 4 -3.28 -28.23 -4.09
CA LYS A 4 -2.19 -27.51 -3.45
C LYS A 4 -2.05 -26.12 -4.07
N MET A 5 -1.71 -25.13 -3.24
CA MET A 5 -1.39 -23.76 -3.68
C MET A 5 0.11 -23.51 -3.64
N PHE A 6 0.53 -22.45 -4.31
CA PHE A 6 1.82 -21.82 -4.04
C PHE A 6 1.62 -20.31 -3.86
N CYS A 7 2.13 -19.73 -2.78
CA CYS A 7 2.10 -18.29 -2.55
C CYS A 7 3.17 -17.90 -1.51
N TYR A 8 4.01 -16.91 -1.84
CA TYR A 8 5.04 -16.40 -0.92
C TYR A 8 5.13 -14.85 -0.93
N GLN A 9 4.04 -14.19 -1.31
CA GLN A 9 4.05 -12.73 -1.56
C GLN A 9 3.93 -11.84 -0.31
N CYS A 10 3.82 -12.41 0.89
CA CYS A 10 3.72 -11.65 2.15
C CYS A 10 4.67 -12.18 3.23
N GLU A 11 4.89 -11.38 4.26
CA GLU A 11 5.77 -11.70 5.38
C GLU A 11 5.30 -12.93 6.17
N GLN A 12 3.99 -13.19 6.20
CA GLN A 12 3.41 -14.32 6.95
C GLN A 12 3.47 -15.65 6.22
N THR A 13 4.07 -15.68 5.04
CA THR A 13 4.14 -16.93 4.26
C THR A 13 4.71 -18.09 5.09
N ALA A 14 4.14 -19.28 4.92
CA ALA A 14 4.43 -20.42 5.77
C ALA A 14 5.92 -20.77 5.80
N GLY A 15 6.49 -20.83 7.00
CA GLY A 15 7.90 -21.18 7.21
C GLY A 15 8.92 -20.23 6.57
N CYS A 16 8.52 -19.01 6.20
CA CYS A 16 9.32 -18.08 5.38
C CYS A 16 9.82 -18.70 4.08
N ALA A 17 9.05 -19.65 3.50
CA ALA A 17 9.39 -20.37 2.27
C ALA A 17 8.25 -20.32 1.24
N GLY A 18 7.00 -20.44 1.68
CA GLY A 18 5.82 -20.42 0.82
C GLY A 18 4.63 -21.17 1.43
N CYS A 19 3.42 -20.69 1.17
CA CYS A 19 2.20 -21.42 1.45
C CYS A 19 1.97 -22.44 0.33
N THR A 20 2.04 -23.74 0.66
CA THR A 20 1.95 -24.85 -0.30
C THR A 20 0.82 -25.85 0.04
N GLY A 21 0.05 -25.58 1.10
CA GLY A 21 -1.05 -26.43 1.54
C GLY A 21 -2.36 -26.19 0.79
N SER A 22 -3.47 -26.53 1.41
CA SER A 22 -4.83 -26.23 0.90
C SER A 22 -5.26 -24.78 1.17
N THR A 23 -4.62 -24.11 2.13
CA THR A 23 -4.86 -22.70 2.49
C THR A 23 -3.57 -21.98 2.81
N GLY A 24 -3.52 -20.67 2.53
CA GLY A 24 -2.47 -19.77 2.99
C GLY A 24 -2.62 -19.41 4.46
N VAL A 25 -1.56 -18.88 5.08
CA VAL A 25 -1.59 -18.37 6.46
C VAL A 25 -2.63 -17.25 6.62
N CYS A 26 -2.83 -16.43 5.59
CA CYS A 26 -3.86 -15.37 5.55
C CYS A 26 -5.31 -15.90 5.43
N GLY A 27 -5.51 -17.20 5.26
CA GLY A 27 -6.83 -17.81 5.03
C GLY A 27 -7.24 -17.94 3.56
N LYS A 28 -6.45 -17.48 2.59
CA LYS A 28 -6.67 -17.65 1.16
C LYS A 28 -6.71 -19.13 0.81
N THR A 29 -7.73 -19.57 0.06
CA THR A 29 -7.83 -20.95 -0.44
C THR A 29 -6.87 -21.18 -1.61
N ALA A 30 -6.62 -22.46 -1.95
CA ALA A 30 -5.85 -22.79 -3.15
C ALA A 30 -6.56 -22.31 -4.44
N GLU A 31 -7.89 -22.33 -4.47
CA GLU A 31 -8.67 -21.82 -5.60
C GLU A 31 -8.52 -20.31 -5.74
N THR A 32 -8.67 -19.55 -4.65
CA THR A 32 -8.46 -18.09 -4.64
C THR A 32 -7.04 -17.72 -5.10
N ALA A 33 -6.02 -18.47 -4.64
CA ALA A 33 -4.63 -18.23 -5.06
C ALA A 33 -4.46 -18.45 -6.57
N ARG A 34 -5.02 -19.55 -7.12
CA ARG A 34 -5.00 -19.87 -8.54
C ARG A 34 -5.71 -18.83 -9.40
N LEU A 35 -6.88 -18.35 -8.95
CA LEU A 35 -7.62 -17.29 -9.64
C LEU A 35 -6.86 -15.97 -9.65
N GLN A 36 -6.18 -15.63 -8.58
CA GLN A 36 -5.32 -14.44 -8.54
C GLN A 36 -4.13 -14.56 -9.50
N ASP A 37 -3.53 -15.76 -9.62
CA ASP A 37 -2.47 -16.01 -10.61
C ASP A 37 -3.01 -15.92 -12.04
N GLN A 38 -4.22 -16.43 -12.31
CA GLN A 38 -4.90 -16.29 -13.60
C GLN A 38 -5.21 -14.83 -13.93
N LEU A 39 -5.66 -14.05 -12.95
CA LEU A 39 -5.89 -12.61 -13.14
C LEU A 39 -4.61 -11.88 -13.54
N VAL A 40 -3.47 -12.19 -12.88
CA VAL A 40 -2.16 -11.64 -13.28
C VAL A 40 -1.82 -12.06 -14.71
N GLY A 41 -2.04 -13.34 -15.07
CA GLY A 41 -1.81 -13.83 -16.42
C GLY A 41 -2.65 -13.11 -17.48
N ALA A 42 -3.94 -12.88 -17.20
CA ALA A 42 -4.83 -12.13 -18.09
C ALA A 42 -4.40 -10.67 -18.27
N MET A 43 -3.93 -10.01 -17.19
CA MET A 43 -3.39 -8.65 -17.26
C MET A 43 -2.10 -8.59 -18.10
N ILE A 44 -1.24 -9.61 -18.01
CA ILE A 44 -0.06 -9.71 -18.89
C ILE A 44 -0.49 -9.85 -20.34
N GLY A 45 -1.51 -10.67 -20.64
CA GLY A 45 -2.11 -10.79 -21.98
C GLY A 45 -2.67 -9.45 -22.50
N LEU A 46 -3.36 -8.70 -21.65
CA LEU A 46 -3.84 -7.34 -21.97
C LEU A 46 -2.68 -6.38 -22.22
N ALA A 47 -1.62 -6.42 -21.39
CA ALA A 47 -0.43 -5.58 -21.55
C ALA A 47 0.33 -5.88 -22.84
N ARG A 48 0.37 -7.15 -23.29
CA ARG A 48 0.91 -7.55 -24.60
C ARG A 48 0.05 -7.02 -25.74
N ALA A 49 -1.28 -7.11 -25.63
CA ALA A 49 -2.20 -6.56 -26.63
C ALA A 49 -2.10 -5.03 -26.75
N ALA A 50 -1.68 -4.35 -25.72
CA ALA A 50 -1.44 -2.90 -25.70
C ALA A 50 -0.06 -2.51 -26.24
N GLU A 51 0.81 -3.45 -26.57
CA GLU A 51 2.15 -3.14 -27.11
C GLU A 51 2.05 -2.48 -28.48
N GLY A 52 2.74 -1.36 -28.66
CA GLY A 52 2.67 -0.56 -29.90
C GLY A 52 1.40 0.29 -30.04
N VAL A 53 0.49 0.27 -29.09
CA VAL A 53 -0.66 1.18 -29.03
C VAL A 53 -0.22 2.45 -28.30
N GLU A 54 -0.22 3.58 -29.00
CA GLU A 54 0.26 4.87 -28.47
C GLU A 54 -0.53 5.34 -27.22
N CYS A 55 -1.86 5.11 -27.23
CA CYS A 55 -2.75 5.45 -26.12
C CYS A 55 -3.81 4.34 -25.95
N PRO A 56 -3.58 3.33 -25.10
CA PRO A 56 -4.53 2.25 -24.86
C PRO A 56 -5.86 2.73 -24.25
N GLY A 57 -5.82 3.85 -23.51
CA GLY A 57 -6.97 4.53 -22.91
C GLY A 57 -7.21 4.18 -21.44
N ASP A 58 -7.90 5.08 -20.74
CA ASP A 58 -8.12 5.04 -19.29
C ASP A 58 -8.76 3.72 -18.81
N ARG A 59 -9.63 3.12 -19.63
CA ARG A 59 -10.28 1.85 -19.27
C ARG A 59 -9.27 0.69 -19.14
N VAL A 60 -8.26 0.65 -20.02
CA VAL A 60 -7.19 -0.36 -19.95
C VAL A 60 -6.37 -0.16 -18.67
N TYR A 61 -5.95 1.07 -18.41
CA TYR A 61 -5.17 1.41 -17.23
C TYR A 61 -5.94 1.11 -15.94
N ARG A 62 -7.20 1.57 -15.85
CA ARG A 62 -8.06 1.30 -14.70
C ARG A 62 -8.24 -0.20 -14.48
N THR A 63 -8.47 -0.98 -15.54
CA THR A 63 -8.63 -2.45 -15.44
C THR A 63 -7.37 -3.12 -14.88
N VAL A 64 -6.18 -2.70 -15.31
CA VAL A 64 -4.91 -3.22 -14.81
C VAL A 64 -4.67 -2.81 -13.35
N ILE A 65 -4.91 -1.55 -13.00
CA ILE A 65 -4.74 -1.04 -11.63
C ILE A 65 -5.67 -1.78 -10.67
N GLU A 66 -6.96 -1.91 -10.98
CA GLU A 66 -7.92 -2.65 -10.17
C GLU A 66 -7.55 -4.12 -10.05
N GLY A 67 -7.17 -4.77 -11.17
CA GLY A 67 -6.78 -6.17 -11.17
C GLY A 67 -5.52 -6.44 -10.32
N LEU A 68 -4.49 -5.62 -10.44
CA LEU A 68 -3.30 -5.72 -9.59
C LEU A 68 -3.62 -5.52 -8.13
N PHE A 69 -4.43 -4.50 -7.79
CA PHE A 69 -4.83 -4.23 -6.42
C PHE A 69 -5.68 -5.36 -5.83
N THR A 70 -6.62 -5.94 -6.59
CA THR A 70 -7.41 -7.11 -6.19
C THR A 70 -6.53 -8.29 -5.74
N THR A 71 -5.34 -8.45 -6.34
CA THR A 71 -4.42 -9.55 -6.05
C THR A 71 -3.45 -9.28 -4.89
N LEU A 72 -3.51 -8.13 -4.23
CA LEU A 72 -2.73 -7.87 -3.02
C LEU A 72 -3.11 -8.82 -1.89
N THR A 73 -2.20 -8.96 -0.93
CA THR A 73 -2.46 -9.70 0.29
C THR A 73 -3.59 -9.05 1.10
N ASN A 74 -4.57 -9.84 1.53
CA ASN A 74 -5.69 -9.40 2.37
C ASN A 74 -6.58 -8.30 1.72
N VAL A 75 -6.83 -8.43 0.43
CA VAL A 75 -7.77 -7.59 -0.33
C VAL A 75 -8.99 -8.42 -0.74
N SER A 76 -8.91 -9.25 -1.75
CA SER A 76 -10.03 -10.07 -2.20
C SER A 76 -9.83 -11.55 -1.88
N PHE A 77 -10.82 -12.13 -1.20
CA PHE A 77 -10.96 -13.54 -0.91
C PHE A 77 -12.18 -14.14 -1.64
N ASP A 78 -12.90 -13.34 -2.41
CA ASP A 78 -14.10 -13.75 -3.12
C ASP A 78 -13.74 -14.23 -4.54
N ASP A 79 -13.91 -15.52 -4.76
CA ASP A 79 -13.58 -16.17 -6.04
C ASP A 79 -14.43 -15.64 -7.20
N ASP A 80 -15.70 -15.27 -6.96
CA ASP A 80 -16.58 -14.75 -8.00
C ASP A 80 -16.19 -13.32 -8.38
N ALA A 81 -15.82 -12.48 -7.41
CA ALA A 81 -15.29 -11.14 -7.66
C ALA A 81 -14.00 -11.20 -8.49
N ILE A 82 -13.10 -12.16 -8.20
CA ILE A 82 -11.86 -12.33 -8.97
C ILE A 82 -12.16 -12.81 -10.40
N ARG A 83 -13.10 -13.77 -10.58
CA ARG A 83 -13.55 -14.20 -11.92
C ARG A 83 -14.13 -13.06 -12.73
N ALA A 84 -14.97 -12.22 -12.11
CA ALA A 84 -15.53 -11.04 -12.77
C ALA A 84 -14.43 -10.07 -13.25
N GLN A 85 -13.36 -9.91 -12.46
CA GLN A 85 -12.21 -9.08 -12.85
C GLN A 85 -11.39 -9.71 -13.99
N ILE A 86 -11.22 -11.04 -14.02
CA ILE A 86 -10.62 -11.75 -15.15
C ILE A 86 -11.43 -11.52 -16.43
N GLU A 87 -12.75 -11.71 -16.37
CA GLU A 87 -13.63 -11.45 -17.51
C GLU A 87 -13.60 -9.99 -17.98
N LYS A 88 -13.54 -9.04 -17.04
CA LYS A 88 -13.37 -7.62 -17.36
C LYS A 88 -12.06 -7.38 -18.12
N THR A 89 -10.98 -8.00 -17.67
CA THR A 89 -9.66 -7.91 -18.31
C THR A 89 -9.67 -8.48 -19.74
N HIS A 90 -10.32 -9.63 -19.95
CA HIS A 90 -10.48 -10.23 -21.28
C HIS A 90 -11.31 -9.34 -22.21
N ARG A 91 -12.45 -8.80 -21.73
CA ARG A 91 -13.26 -7.86 -22.53
C ARG A 91 -12.47 -6.63 -22.98
N GLU A 92 -11.64 -6.06 -22.11
CA GLU A 92 -10.81 -4.91 -22.50
C GLU A 92 -9.71 -5.32 -23.49
N LYS A 93 -9.12 -6.52 -23.35
CA LYS A 93 -8.17 -7.08 -24.33
C LYS A 93 -8.83 -7.26 -25.71
N GLU A 94 -9.99 -7.88 -25.77
CA GLU A 94 -10.74 -8.06 -27.02
C GLU A 94 -11.11 -6.72 -27.66
N ARG A 95 -11.58 -5.75 -26.88
CA ARG A 95 -11.89 -4.40 -27.35
C ARG A 95 -10.67 -3.71 -27.96
N LEU A 96 -9.52 -3.86 -27.32
CA LEU A 96 -8.26 -3.25 -27.79
C LEU A 96 -7.80 -3.90 -29.11
N LEU A 97 -7.87 -5.22 -29.21
CA LEU A 97 -7.51 -5.96 -30.44
C LEU A 97 -8.47 -5.72 -31.59
N ALA A 98 -9.74 -5.46 -31.32
CA ALA A 98 -10.75 -5.13 -32.34
C ALA A 98 -10.67 -3.67 -32.82
N ALA A 99 -9.96 -2.80 -32.11
CA ALA A 99 -9.83 -1.40 -32.49
C ALA A 99 -9.01 -1.26 -33.80
N PRO A 100 -9.48 -0.48 -34.80
CA PRO A 100 -8.72 -0.28 -36.03
C PRO A 100 -7.36 0.39 -35.73
N VAL A 101 -6.28 -0.25 -36.16
CA VAL A 101 -4.93 0.31 -36.03
C VAL A 101 -4.88 1.63 -36.81
N LYS A 102 -4.90 2.75 -36.12
CA LYS A 102 -4.59 4.05 -36.73
C LYS A 102 -3.11 4.02 -37.10
N LYS A 103 -2.80 3.74 -38.39
CA LYS A 103 -1.46 3.93 -38.90
C LYS A 103 -1.10 5.39 -38.67
N SER A 104 -0.07 5.66 -37.89
CA SER A 104 0.52 6.98 -37.75
C SER A 104 0.91 7.47 -39.15
N ALA A 105 0.28 8.51 -39.62
CA ALA A 105 0.72 9.20 -40.84
C ALA A 105 2.06 9.86 -40.48
N GLY A 106 3.16 9.27 -40.93
CA GLY A 106 4.47 9.87 -40.87
C GLY A 106 4.46 11.29 -41.47
N PRO A 107 5.40 12.16 -41.08
CA PRO A 107 5.42 13.54 -41.57
C PRO A 107 5.45 13.56 -43.09
N ARG A 108 4.45 14.20 -43.69
CA ARG A 108 4.42 14.48 -45.14
C ARG A 108 5.57 15.43 -45.48
N GLU A 109 6.70 14.89 -45.92
CA GLU A 109 7.64 15.65 -46.73
C GLU A 109 7.02 15.91 -48.11
N LYS A 110 6.85 17.16 -48.44
CA LYS A 110 6.56 17.61 -49.81
C LYS A 110 7.86 17.47 -50.60
N ALA A 111 7.91 16.50 -51.49
CA ALA A 111 8.86 16.54 -52.61
C ALA A 111 8.13 16.21 -53.90
N ALA A 112 8.32 17.08 -54.87
CA ALA A 112 7.83 16.94 -56.22
C ALA A 112 8.77 16.07 -57.05
N GLY A 113 8.22 15.29 -58.00
CA GLY A 113 8.93 14.92 -59.23
C GLY A 113 9.27 13.46 -59.47
N GLU A 114 8.52 12.88 -60.42
CA GLU A 114 8.92 11.92 -61.47
C GLU A 114 9.24 10.43 -61.18
N SER A 115 8.35 9.64 -61.77
CA SER A 115 8.50 8.38 -62.53
C SER A 115 9.52 7.32 -62.10
N GLY A 116 9.01 6.09 -61.94
CA GLY A 116 9.79 4.91 -62.32
C GLY A 116 9.67 3.72 -61.37
N ALA A 117 9.09 2.66 -61.94
CA ALA A 117 9.30 1.25 -61.60
C ALA A 117 8.77 0.70 -60.26
N ALA A 118 7.81 -0.20 -60.40
CA ALA A 118 7.36 -1.13 -59.41
C ALA A 118 8.50 -2.01 -58.90
N GLU A 119 8.82 -1.92 -57.61
CA GLU A 119 9.49 -2.99 -56.90
C GLU A 119 8.63 -3.38 -55.69
N ASN A 120 8.31 -4.69 -55.65
CA ASN A 120 7.61 -5.36 -54.59
C ASN A 120 8.36 -5.16 -53.26
N ALA A 121 7.96 -4.21 -52.45
CA ALA A 121 8.30 -4.21 -51.05
C ALA A 121 7.40 -5.26 -50.37
N ALA A 122 7.99 -6.42 -50.06
CA ALA A 122 7.42 -7.43 -49.19
C ALA A 122 6.98 -6.74 -47.90
N CYS A 123 5.68 -6.71 -47.68
CA CYS A 123 5.08 -6.39 -46.39
C CYS A 123 5.67 -7.35 -45.37
N ALA A 124 6.60 -6.89 -44.55
CA ALA A 124 7.03 -7.66 -43.40
C ALA A 124 5.75 -7.98 -42.59
N ALA A 125 5.40 -9.26 -42.55
CA ALA A 125 4.34 -9.74 -41.70
C ALA A 125 4.68 -9.27 -40.29
N ALA A 126 3.83 -8.40 -39.72
CA ALA A 126 3.88 -8.13 -38.31
C ALA A 126 3.81 -9.49 -37.61
N SER A 127 4.83 -9.86 -36.87
CA SER A 127 4.84 -11.08 -36.08
C SER A 127 3.53 -11.09 -35.29
N VAL A 128 2.77 -12.17 -35.39
CA VAL A 128 1.56 -12.36 -34.57
C VAL A 128 2.03 -12.26 -33.15
N GLN A 129 1.68 -11.15 -32.50
CA GLN A 129 2.07 -10.87 -31.13
C GLN A 129 1.33 -11.87 -30.24
N ASP A 130 2.06 -12.63 -29.43
CA ASP A 130 1.46 -13.53 -28.44
C ASP A 130 0.72 -12.68 -27.39
N THR A 131 -0.61 -12.64 -27.51
CA THR A 131 -1.52 -11.93 -26.58
C THR A 131 -2.23 -12.88 -25.63
N ASP A 132 -1.84 -14.16 -25.61
CA ASP A 132 -2.42 -15.14 -24.71
C ASP A 132 -2.12 -14.81 -23.25
N ASP A 133 -2.96 -15.31 -22.37
CA ASP A 133 -2.75 -15.15 -20.94
C ASP A 133 -1.45 -15.85 -20.52
N TYR A 134 -0.65 -15.17 -19.70
CA TYR A 134 0.59 -15.74 -19.22
C TYR A 134 0.32 -16.77 -18.11
N ASN A 135 0.92 -17.94 -18.21
CA ASN A 135 0.88 -18.92 -17.14
C ASN A 135 1.87 -18.54 -16.03
N LEU A 136 1.36 -17.98 -14.94
CA LEU A 136 2.20 -17.54 -13.82
C LEU A 136 2.96 -18.68 -13.13
N GLY A 137 2.52 -19.93 -13.30
CA GLY A 137 3.25 -21.13 -12.86
C GLY A 137 4.68 -21.18 -13.42
N LEU A 138 4.88 -20.70 -14.64
CA LEU A 138 6.22 -20.62 -15.25
C LEU A 138 7.18 -19.73 -14.45
N LEU A 139 6.67 -18.63 -13.88
CA LEU A 139 7.47 -17.76 -13.02
C LEU A 139 7.97 -18.49 -11.77
N TRP A 140 7.10 -19.31 -11.16
CA TRP A 140 7.43 -20.03 -9.92
C TRP A 140 8.50 -21.12 -10.12
N ASP A 141 8.64 -21.63 -11.34
CA ASP A 141 9.58 -22.69 -11.71
C ASP A 141 10.92 -22.16 -12.30
N MET A 142 11.08 -20.82 -12.43
CA MET A 142 12.31 -20.21 -12.93
C MET A 142 13.49 -20.35 -11.98
N ASP A 143 14.69 -20.08 -12.52
CA ASP A 143 15.90 -19.88 -11.71
C ASP A 143 15.61 -18.96 -10.51
N PRO A 144 16.09 -19.28 -9.30
CA PRO A 144 15.76 -18.53 -8.09
C PRO A 144 16.09 -17.04 -8.14
N ASP A 145 17.16 -16.63 -8.80
CA ASP A 145 17.57 -15.22 -8.91
C ASP A 145 16.64 -14.47 -9.87
N ILE A 146 16.34 -15.06 -11.02
CA ILE A 146 15.39 -14.52 -12.01
C ILE A 146 13.99 -14.42 -11.40
N ARG A 147 13.54 -15.48 -10.72
CA ARG A 147 12.26 -15.50 -10.00
C ARG A 147 12.18 -14.38 -8.96
N SER A 148 13.26 -14.15 -8.20
CA SER A 148 13.32 -13.09 -7.19
C SER A 148 13.16 -11.71 -7.81
N LEU A 149 13.87 -11.41 -8.89
CA LEU A 149 13.80 -10.10 -9.56
C LEU A 149 12.43 -9.87 -10.21
N LYS A 150 11.88 -10.89 -10.89
CA LYS A 150 10.52 -10.80 -11.45
C LYS A 150 9.45 -10.69 -10.37
N SER A 151 9.64 -11.34 -9.21
CA SER A 151 8.76 -11.18 -8.04
C SER A 151 8.83 -9.77 -7.48
N LEU A 152 10.02 -9.16 -7.40
CA LEU A 152 10.17 -7.75 -6.99
C LEU A 152 9.43 -6.81 -7.95
N ILE A 153 9.53 -7.04 -9.28
CA ILE A 153 8.77 -6.27 -10.27
C ILE A 153 7.27 -6.47 -10.04
N LEU A 154 6.78 -7.71 -10.02
CA LEU A 154 5.35 -8.00 -9.87
C LEU A 154 4.78 -7.45 -8.57
N PHE A 155 5.46 -7.68 -7.44
CA PHE A 155 4.96 -7.24 -6.13
C PHE A 155 5.08 -5.71 -5.99
N GLY A 156 6.10 -5.12 -6.58
CA GLY A 156 6.21 -3.66 -6.69
C GLY A 156 5.06 -3.05 -7.48
N LEU A 157 4.72 -3.61 -8.65
CA LEU A 157 3.57 -3.16 -9.46
C LEU A 157 2.26 -3.32 -8.69
N LYS A 158 2.05 -4.45 -7.98
CA LYS A 158 0.85 -4.64 -7.14
C LYS A 158 0.75 -3.56 -6.08
N GLY A 159 1.84 -3.28 -5.36
CA GLY A 159 1.85 -2.22 -4.32
C GLY A 159 1.60 -0.84 -4.89
N MET A 160 2.24 -0.49 -6.01
CA MET A 160 2.04 0.78 -6.71
C MET A 160 0.60 0.92 -7.23
N ALA A 161 -0.05 -0.17 -7.65
CA ALA A 161 -1.43 -0.16 -8.11
C ALA A 161 -2.41 0.29 -7.01
N ALA A 162 -2.15 -0.05 -5.75
CA ALA A 162 -2.97 0.45 -4.64
C ALA A 162 -2.89 1.97 -4.51
N TYR A 163 -1.71 2.57 -4.67
CA TYR A 163 -1.54 4.02 -4.64
C TYR A 163 -2.18 4.71 -5.84
N ALA A 164 -1.98 4.15 -7.05
CA ALA A 164 -2.61 4.65 -8.26
C ALA A 164 -4.14 4.58 -8.18
N TYR A 165 -4.68 3.51 -7.59
CA TYR A 165 -6.12 3.35 -7.39
C TYR A 165 -6.71 4.45 -6.51
N HIS A 166 -6.12 4.71 -5.34
CA HIS A 166 -6.58 5.79 -4.46
C HIS A 166 -6.50 7.17 -5.12
N ALA A 167 -5.47 7.42 -5.93
CA ALA A 167 -5.37 8.65 -6.71
C ALA A 167 -6.49 8.76 -7.77
N LEU A 168 -6.80 7.63 -8.45
CA LEU A 168 -7.91 7.56 -9.42
C LEU A 168 -9.27 7.86 -8.77
N MET A 169 -9.51 7.41 -7.53
CA MET A 169 -10.75 7.72 -6.79
C MET A 169 -10.91 9.23 -6.55
N LEU A 170 -9.82 9.98 -6.53
CA LEU A 170 -9.79 11.43 -6.43
C LEU A 170 -9.63 12.15 -7.79
N GLY A 171 -9.71 11.40 -8.89
CA GLY A 171 -9.61 11.94 -10.25
C GLY A 171 -8.19 12.27 -10.71
N ALA A 172 -7.16 11.80 -10.00
CA ALA A 172 -5.76 11.99 -10.38
C ALA A 172 -5.22 10.77 -11.15
N SER A 173 -4.47 11.03 -12.21
CA SER A 173 -3.85 10.02 -13.06
C SER A 173 -2.57 10.58 -13.67
N ASP A 174 -1.56 9.73 -13.89
CA ASP A 174 -0.30 10.07 -14.54
C ASP A 174 0.02 9.06 -15.65
N GLU A 175 0.27 9.55 -16.84
CA GLU A 175 0.50 8.69 -18.02
C GLU A 175 1.78 7.87 -17.91
N THR A 176 2.83 8.39 -17.29
CA THR A 176 4.09 7.66 -17.06
C THR A 176 3.85 6.46 -16.15
N VAL A 177 3.09 6.66 -15.08
CA VAL A 177 2.69 5.58 -14.15
C VAL A 177 1.84 4.55 -14.87
N ASN A 178 0.83 4.99 -15.62
CA ASN A 178 -0.09 4.13 -16.36
C ASN A 178 0.63 3.26 -17.40
N GLN A 179 1.49 3.85 -18.22
CA GLN A 179 2.28 3.14 -19.22
C GLN A 179 3.27 2.16 -18.58
N PHE A 180 3.80 2.50 -17.42
CA PHE A 180 4.74 1.62 -16.74
C PHE A 180 4.09 0.35 -16.20
N PHE A 181 2.82 0.36 -15.78
CA PHE A 181 2.09 -0.86 -15.43
C PHE A 181 2.10 -1.86 -16.57
N LEU A 182 1.80 -1.41 -17.79
CA LEU A 182 1.80 -2.28 -18.97
C LEU A 182 3.22 -2.77 -19.30
N THR A 183 4.21 -1.90 -19.23
CA THR A 183 5.61 -2.26 -19.51
C THR A 183 6.13 -3.26 -18.48
N GLY A 184 5.93 -3.01 -17.20
CA GLY A 184 6.37 -3.90 -16.13
C GLY A 184 5.70 -5.28 -16.19
N LEU A 185 4.41 -5.35 -16.52
CA LEU A 185 3.71 -6.62 -16.73
C LEU A 185 4.29 -7.41 -17.90
N ARG A 186 4.66 -6.76 -19.01
CA ARG A 186 5.32 -7.44 -20.15
C ARG A 186 6.70 -7.99 -19.76
N GLU A 187 7.48 -7.24 -18.97
CA GLU A 187 8.81 -7.69 -18.53
C GLU A 187 8.76 -8.98 -17.69
N ILE A 188 7.69 -9.21 -16.93
CA ILE A 188 7.51 -10.47 -16.17
C ILE A 188 7.47 -11.68 -17.12
N ALA A 189 6.88 -11.54 -18.29
CA ALA A 189 6.67 -12.62 -19.24
C ALA A 189 7.83 -12.82 -20.24
N LYS A 190 8.76 -11.88 -20.33
CA LYS A 190 9.94 -11.98 -21.20
C LYS A 190 11.05 -12.81 -20.55
N ASP A 191 11.89 -13.43 -21.38
CA ASP A 191 13.16 -13.97 -20.91
C ASP A 191 14.08 -12.82 -20.46
N GLY A 192 14.88 -13.08 -19.44
CA GLY A 192 15.79 -12.07 -18.89
C GLY A 192 16.92 -12.68 -18.08
N THR A 193 17.99 -11.91 -17.91
CA THR A 193 19.09 -12.18 -17.00
C THR A 193 19.02 -11.26 -15.79
N VAL A 194 19.82 -11.51 -14.77
CA VAL A 194 19.91 -10.63 -13.59
C VAL A 194 20.25 -9.19 -14.02
N GLU A 195 21.22 -9.03 -14.93
CA GLU A 195 21.68 -7.73 -15.43
C GLU A 195 20.60 -6.98 -16.21
N SER A 196 19.74 -7.69 -16.95
CA SER A 196 18.65 -7.07 -17.72
C SER A 196 17.43 -6.71 -16.86
N LEU A 197 17.16 -7.46 -15.78
CA LEU A 197 15.98 -7.26 -14.92
C LEU A 197 16.23 -6.22 -13.82
N LEU A 198 17.46 -6.09 -13.30
CA LEU A 198 17.78 -5.18 -12.21
C LEU A 198 17.41 -3.72 -12.51
N PRO A 199 17.68 -3.16 -13.71
CA PRO A 199 17.22 -1.82 -14.07
C PRO A 199 15.69 -1.66 -13.98
N THR A 200 14.92 -2.69 -14.37
CA THR A 200 13.45 -2.66 -14.28
C THR A 200 12.99 -2.69 -12.83
N VAL A 201 13.65 -3.46 -11.95
CA VAL A 201 13.36 -3.45 -10.50
C VAL A 201 13.53 -2.04 -9.91
N LEU A 202 14.64 -1.36 -10.23
CA LEU A 202 14.87 0.02 -9.77
C LEU A 202 13.90 1.02 -10.42
N LYS A 203 13.49 0.77 -11.68
CA LYS A 203 12.50 1.60 -12.36
C LYS A 203 11.11 1.51 -11.71
N VAL A 204 10.73 0.36 -11.13
CA VAL A 204 9.52 0.26 -10.29
C VAL A 204 9.60 1.27 -9.15
N GLY A 205 10.74 1.38 -8.48
CA GLY A 205 10.95 2.34 -7.38
C GLY A 205 10.86 3.79 -7.82
N GLU A 206 11.44 4.13 -8.98
CA GLU A 206 11.38 5.47 -9.57
C GLU A 206 9.94 5.87 -9.91
N VAL A 207 9.21 5.00 -10.61
CA VAL A 207 7.83 5.29 -11.03
C VAL A 207 6.90 5.30 -9.82
N ASN A 208 7.15 4.45 -8.82
CA ASN A 208 6.38 4.48 -7.59
C ASN A 208 6.56 5.80 -6.81
N LEU A 209 7.72 6.43 -6.86
CA LEU A 209 7.93 7.76 -6.28
C LEU A 209 6.99 8.79 -6.93
N THR A 210 6.86 8.78 -8.25
CA THR A 210 5.91 9.63 -9.00
C THR A 210 4.46 9.30 -8.60
N CYS A 211 4.12 8.01 -8.51
CA CYS A 211 2.78 7.55 -8.14
C CYS A 211 2.40 8.00 -6.71
N MET A 212 3.31 7.85 -5.74
CA MET A 212 3.08 8.32 -4.37
C MET A 212 2.97 9.85 -4.29
N ALA A 213 3.77 10.58 -5.08
CA ALA A 213 3.67 12.04 -5.16
C ALA A 213 2.32 12.50 -5.71
N MET A 214 1.81 11.81 -6.73
CA MET A 214 0.48 12.05 -7.29
C MET A 214 -0.62 11.81 -6.24
N LEU A 215 -0.55 10.73 -5.48
CA LEU A 215 -1.52 10.43 -4.43
C LEU A 215 -1.46 11.44 -3.29
N ASP A 216 -0.27 11.83 -2.83
CA ASP A 216 -0.07 12.88 -1.81
C ASP A 216 -0.71 14.20 -2.25
N ALA A 217 -0.47 14.61 -3.50
CA ALA A 217 -1.06 15.82 -4.06
C ALA A 217 -2.60 15.72 -4.17
N ALA A 218 -3.14 14.55 -4.53
CA ALA A 218 -4.58 14.33 -4.61
C ALA A 218 -5.24 14.38 -3.23
N ASN A 219 -4.66 13.72 -2.23
CA ASN A 219 -5.16 13.72 -0.85
C ASN A 219 -5.10 15.11 -0.23
N THR A 220 -3.95 15.77 -0.28
CA THR A 220 -3.76 17.09 0.33
C THR A 220 -4.51 18.19 -0.43
N GLY A 221 -4.65 18.07 -1.74
CA GLY A 221 -5.45 18.97 -2.57
C GLY A 221 -6.94 18.86 -2.31
N THR A 222 -7.44 17.66 -2.00
CA THR A 222 -8.86 17.41 -1.73
C THR A 222 -9.24 17.68 -0.27
N TYR A 223 -8.42 17.22 0.69
CA TYR A 223 -8.77 17.20 2.11
C TYR A 223 -7.97 18.20 2.95
N GLY A 224 -7.03 18.91 2.35
CA GLY A 224 -6.13 19.85 3.01
C GLY A 224 -4.90 19.15 3.61
N THR A 225 -3.91 19.95 4.01
CA THR A 225 -2.72 19.47 4.69
C THR A 225 -3.07 18.93 6.08
N PRO A 226 -2.66 17.70 6.44
CA PRO A 226 -2.90 17.15 7.78
C PRO A 226 -2.35 18.04 8.89
N ILE A 227 -3.16 18.25 9.93
CA ILE A 227 -2.82 19.04 11.11
C ILE A 227 -2.82 18.13 12.33
N PRO A 228 -1.77 18.17 13.19
CA PRO A 228 -1.68 17.32 14.36
C PRO A 228 -2.94 17.38 15.25
N VAL A 229 -3.42 16.21 15.61
CA VAL A 229 -4.62 16.05 16.44
C VAL A 229 -4.48 14.85 17.36
N SER A 230 -4.96 15.03 18.60
CA SER A 230 -5.16 13.92 19.53
C SER A 230 -6.53 13.29 19.27
N VAL A 231 -6.54 11.99 19.01
CA VAL A 231 -7.73 11.21 18.68
C VAL A 231 -8.08 10.32 19.88
N PRO A 232 -9.29 10.47 20.46
CA PRO A 232 -9.68 9.68 21.62
C PRO A 232 -9.96 8.23 21.24
N LEU A 233 -9.73 7.33 22.21
CA LEU A 233 -10.08 5.92 22.13
C LEU A 233 -11.35 5.60 22.97
N VAL A 234 -12.28 6.55 23.02
CA VAL A 234 -13.59 6.38 23.66
C VAL A 234 -14.65 6.23 22.56
N VAL A 235 -15.55 5.25 22.75
CA VAL A 235 -16.73 5.09 21.91
C VAL A 235 -17.94 5.60 22.69
N GLU A 236 -18.57 6.67 22.21
CA GLU A 236 -19.76 7.25 22.80
C GLU A 236 -20.94 6.27 22.68
N ARG A 237 -21.88 6.34 23.60
CA ARG A 237 -23.14 5.59 23.55
C ARG A 237 -23.93 5.89 22.26
N GLY A 238 -24.67 4.92 21.79
CA GLY A 238 -25.57 5.05 20.63
C GLY A 238 -25.00 4.41 19.36
N PRO A 239 -25.72 4.49 18.24
CA PRO A 239 -25.35 3.87 16.98
C PRO A 239 -24.03 4.37 16.44
N PHE A 240 -23.18 3.48 15.94
CA PHE A 240 -21.92 3.85 15.31
C PHE A 240 -21.50 2.87 14.22
N ILE A 241 -20.59 3.30 13.38
CA ILE A 241 -19.94 2.52 12.30
C ILE A 241 -18.44 2.56 12.54
N VAL A 242 -17.78 1.42 12.38
CA VAL A 242 -16.31 1.35 12.32
C VAL A 242 -15.88 1.27 10.86
N VAL A 243 -14.99 2.20 10.44
CA VAL A 243 -14.45 2.25 9.09
C VAL A 243 -12.97 1.89 9.12
N THR A 244 -12.58 0.90 8.35
CA THR A 244 -11.20 0.41 8.23
C THR A 244 -10.75 0.37 6.78
N GLY A 245 -9.45 0.31 6.53
CA GLY A 245 -8.85 0.42 5.20
C GLY A 245 -8.13 1.74 5.02
N HIS A 246 -8.10 2.26 3.78
CA HIS A 246 -7.27 3.41 3.43
C HIS A 246 -8.02 4.51 2.68
N ASP A 247 -9.18 4.18 2.06
CA ASP A 247 -9.82 5.09 1.11
C ASP A 247 -10.53 6.26 1.83
N LEU A 248 -9.97 7.46 1.64
CA LEU A 248 -10.51 8.69 2.24
C LEU A 248 -11.78 9.16 1.51
N LYS A 249 -11.95 8.77 0.22
CA LYS A 249 -13.14 9.15 -0.55
C LYS A 249 -14.38 8.42 -0.05
N ASP A 250 -14.26 7.12 0.21
CA ASP A 250 -15.36 6.34 0.79
C ASP A 250 -15.73 6.85 2.19
N LEU A 251 -14.72 7.19 3.01
CA LEU A 251 -14.98 7.81 4.31
C LEU A 251 -15.72 9.15 4.16
N GLU A 252 -15.30 10.01 3.23
CA GLU A 252 -15.98 11.29 2.97
C GLU A 252 -17.46 11.07 2.57
N LEU A 253 -17.71 10.12 1.66
CA LEU A 253 -19.07 9.81 1.20
C LEU A 253 -19.93 9.24 2.34
N LEU A 254 -19.37 8.38 3.18
CA LEU A 254 -20.06 7.88 4.37
C LEU A 254 -20.37 9.00 5.36
N LEU A 255 -19.41 9.90 5.61
CA LEU A 255 -19.62 11.07 6.49
C LEU A 255 -20.75 11.96 5.98
N LYS A 256 -20.80 12.23 4.67
CA LYS A 256 -21.91 12.98 4.05
C LYS A 256 -23.26 12.28 4.22
N GLN A 257 -23.29 10.96 4.04
CA GLN A 257 -24.54 10.20 4.12
C GLN A 257 -25.03 9.97 5.57
N THR A 258 -24.14 10.07 6.56
CA THR A 258 -24.48 9.94 7.99
C THR A 258 -24.80 11.26 8.67
N GLU A 259 -24.64 12.41 7.99
CA GLU A 259 -24.91 13.73 8.56
C GLU A 259 -26.36 13.83 9.03
N GLY A 260 -26.56 14.20 10.30
CA GLY A 260 -27.89 14.36 10.92
C GLY A 260 -28.63 13.04 11.22
N LYS A 261 -28.04 11.87 10.96
CA LYS A 261 -28.69 10.57 11.19
C LYS A 261 -28.48 9.98 12.59
N GLY A 262 -27.72 10.65 13.45
CA GLY A 262 -27.45 10.18 14.82
C GLY A 262 -26.55 8.95 14.89
N VAL A 263 -25.70 8.74 13.87
CA VAL A 263 -24.72 7.65 13.78
C VAL A 263 -23.33 8.23 13.87
N ASN A 264 -22.53 7.77 14.83
CA ASN A 264 -21.14 8.18 15.00
C ASN A 264 -20.21 7.30 14.13
N ILE A 265 -19.09 7.87 13.68
CA ILE A 265 -18.09 7.17 12.87
C ILE A 265 -16.79 7.08 13.66
N TYR A 266 -16.24 5.88 13.73
CA TYR A 266 -14.93 5.59 14.32
C TYR A 266 -14.02 4.98 13.27
N THR A 267 -12.79 5.48 13.22
CA THR A 267 -11.76 4.91 12.35
C THR A 267 -11.12 3.68 13.01
N HIS A 268 -10.53 2.82 12.18
CA HIS A 268 -9.72 1.68 12.63
C HIS A 268 -8.49 1.56 11.71
N GLY A 269 -7.36 1.16 12.28
CA GLY A 269 -6.15 0.89 11.51
C GLY A 269 -5.67 2.10 10.70
N GLU A 270 -5.45 1.91 9.41
CA GLU A 270 -4.93 2.95 8.52
C GLU A 270 -5.91 4.10 8.24
N MET A 271 -7.14 4.00 8.72
CA MET A 271 -8.09 5.13 8.62
C MET A 271 -7.86 6.20 9.72
N LEU A 272 -7.08 5.90 10.78
CA LEU A 272 -6.77 6.86 11.85
C LEU A 272 -6.31 8.24 11.35
N PRO A 273 -5.39 8.36 10.37
CA PRO A 273 -4.93 9.66 9.89
C PRO A 273 -6.00 10.57 9.28
N ALA A 274 -7.16 10.03 8.94
CA ALA A 274 -8.29 10.82 8.43
C ALA A 274 -8.72 11.96 9.39
N HIS A 275 -8.54 11.76 10.70
CA HIS A 275 -8.84 12.78 11.71
C HIS A 275 -7.98 14.04 11.60
N ALA A 276 -6.83 13.97 10.93
CA ALA A 276 -5.91 15.09 10.77
C ALA A 276 -6.24 15.97 9.55
N TYR A 277 -7.00 15.45 8.59
CA TYR A 277 -7.36 16.20 7.39
C TYR A 277 -8.48 17.21 7.66
N PRO A 278 -8.28 18.53 7.43
CA PRO A 278 -9.25 19.58 7.75
C PRO A 278 -10.65 19.33 7.17
N GLU A 279 -10.73 18.89 5.91
CA GLU A 279 -12.01 18.67 5.23
C GLU A 279 -12.79 17.46 5.73
N LEU A 280 -12.12 16.46 6.33
CA LEU A 280 -12.77 15.32 6.97
C LEU A 280 -13.09 15.60 8.44
N ARG A 281 -12.21 16.30 9.14
CA ARG A 281 -12.38 16.65 10.55
C ARG A 281 -13.57 17.58 10.81
N LYS A 282 -14.06 18.31 9.82
CA LYS A 282 -15.23 19.20 9.97
C LYS A 282 -16.53 18.47 10.28
N TYR A 283 -16.61 17.15 10.01
CA TYR A 283 -17.80 16.36 10.28
C TYR A 283 -17.87 15.96 11.77
N PRO A 284 -18.86 16.46 12.55
CA PRO A 284 -18.90 16.26 14.00
C PRO A 284 -19.15 14.81 14.42
N GLN A 285 -19.66 13.96 13.54
CA GLN A 285 -19.85 12.53 13.77
C GLN A 285 -18.58 11.71 13.58
N LEU A 286 -17.49 12.25 13.04
CA LEU A 286 -16.17 11.60 13.05
C LEU A 286 -15.55 11.78 14.45
N LYS A 287 -15.72 10.78 15.34
CA LYS A 287 -15.52 10.93 16.78
C LYS A 287 -14.15 10.53 17.29
N GLY A 288 -13.66 9.36 16.89
CA GLY A 288 -12.44 8.81 17.45
C GLY A 288 -11.97 7.58 16.70
N ASN A 289 -11.01 6.88 17.31
CA ASN A 289 -10.48 5.65 16.75
C ASN A 289 -10.89 4.45 17.61
N PHE A 290 -11.34 3.40 16.95
CA PHE A 290 -11.70 2.11 17.57
C PHE A 290 -10.58 1.10 17.31
N GLY A 291 -10.11 0.45 18.35
CA GLY A 291 -9.12 -0.60 18.22
C GLY A 291 -7.74 -0.11 17.75
N THR A 292 -6.99 -1.00 17.13
CA THR A 292 -5.59 -0.79 16.75
C THR A 292 -5.37 -1.10 15.27
N ALA A 293 -4.49 -2.07 14.93
CA ALA A 293 -4.13 -2.38 13.57
C ALA A 293 -4.80 -3.67 13.05
N TRP A 294 -4.69 -3.90 11.75
CA TRP A 294 -5.32 -5.01 11.01
C TRP A 294 -5.13 -6.39 11.66
N GLN A 295 -3.98 -6.66 12.29
CA GLN A 295 -3.69 -7.94 12.93
C GLN A 295 -4.58 -8.25 14.15
N ASN A 296 -5.21 -7.25 14.72
CA ASN A 296 -6.08 -7.39 15.91
C ASN A 296 -7.58 -7.42 15.56
N GLN A 297 -7.97 -7.21 14.31
CA GLN A 297 -9.37 -7.15 13.85
C GLN A 297 -10.22 -8.29 14.38
N GLN A 298 -9.74 -9.53 14.31
CA GLN A 298 -10.51 -10.70 14.74
C GLN A 298 -10.80 -10.75 16.24
N LYS A 299 -10.06 -10.01 17.05
CA LYS A 299 -10.27 -9.83 18.48
C LYS A 299 -11.09 -8.58 18.76
N GLU A 300 -10.74 -7.48 18.11
CA GLU A 300 -11.32 -6.16 18.36
C GLU A 300 -12.76 -6.04 17.86
N PHE A 301 -13.08 -6.71 16.74
CA PHE A 301 -14.43 -6.70 16.17
C PHE A 301 -15.34 -7.80 16.73
N ALA A 302 -14.83 -8.68 17.62
CA ALA A 302 -15.65 -9.69 18.25
C ALA A 302 -16.77 -9.04 19.07
N ASP A 303 -18.03 -9.42 18.79
CA ASP A 303 -19.22 -8.99 19.50
C ASP A 303 -19.46 -7.46 19.57
N ILE A 304 -18.82 -6.69 18.68
CA ILE A 304 -19.05 -5.25 18.56
C ILE A 304 -20.51 -4.98 18.12
N PRO A 305 -21.26 -4.07 18.80
CA PRO A 305 -22.63 -3.74 18.43
C PRO A 305 -22.69 -2.68 17.31
N ALA A 306 -21.91 -2.85 16.24
CA ALA A 306 -21.80 -1.90 15.15
C ALA A 306 -21.40 -2.61 13.84
N PRO A 307 -21.80 -2.12 12.67
CA PRO A 307 -21.26 -2.58 11.40
C PRO A 307 -19.81 -2.12 11.21
N ILE A 308 -19.07 -2.91 10.43
CA ILE A 308 -17.69 -2.66 10.06
C ILE A 308 -17.65 -2.51 8.54
N LEU A 309 -17.16 -1.36 8.06
CA LEU A 309 -16.96 -1.08 6.63
C LEU A 309 -15.47 -1.19 6.30
N PHE A 310 -15.15 -2.14 5.43
CA PHE A 310 -13.82 -2.27 4.83
C PHE A 310 -13.78 -1.54 3.50
N THR A 311 -13.02 -0.47 3.43
CA THR A 311 -12.88 0.33 2.20
C THR A 311 -11.82 -0.24 1.26
N THR A 312 -10.75 -0.82 1.83
CA THR A 312 -9.67 -1.46 1.09
C THR A 312 -9.00 -2.54 1.96
N ASN A 313 -7.76 -2.93 1.65
CA ASN A 313 -6.97 -3.82 2.51
C ASN A 313 -6.68 -3.13 3.87
N CYS A 314 -6.29 -3.76 4.94
CA CYS A 314 -6.06 -5.20 5.07
C CYS A 314 -7.27 -5.87 5.72
N LEU A 315 -7.97 -6.71 4.99
CA LEU A 315 -9.07 -7.48 5.54
C LEU A 315 -8.54 -8.80 6.14
N MET A 316 -8.79 -9.03 7.43
CA MET A 316 -8.63 -10.35 8.03
C MET A 316 -9.94 -11.15 7.87
N PRO A 317 -9.88 -12.47 7.57
CA PRO A 317 -11.09 -13.28 7.43
C PRO A 317 -12.05 -13.08 8.60
N PRO A 318 -13.28 -12.59 8.36
CA PRO A 318 -14.24 -12.28 9.42
C PRO A 318 -14.62 -13.53 10.23
N LYS A 319 -14.68 -13.39 11.56
CA LYS A 319 -15.20 -14.44 12.43
C LYS A 319 -16.72 -14.42 12.51
N LYS A 320 -17.32 -15.56 12.79
CA LYS A 320 -18.78 -15.72 12.93
C LYS A 320 -19.42 -14.75 13.93
N SER A 321 -18.66 -14.28 14.95
CA SER A 321 -19.14 -13.35 15.97
C SER A 321 -19.46 -11.94 15.45
N TYR A 322 -18.99 -11.59 14.22
CA TYR A 322 -19.23 -10.26 13.62
C TYR A 322 -19.43 -10.29 12.08
N ALA A 323 -19.36 -11.47 11.46
CA ALA A 323 -19.45 -11.61 10.00
C ALA A 323 -20.77 -11.07 9.41
N ASP A 324 -21.87 -11.11 10.18
CA ASP A 324 -23.20 -10.65 9.79
C ASP A 324 -23.34 -9.11 9.70
N ARG A 325 -22.29 -8.38 10.06
CA ARG A 325 -22.25 -6.91 10.08
C ARG A 325 -21.02 -6.33 9.39
N VAL A 326 -20.34 -7.15 8.58
CA VAL A 326 -19.21 -6.73 7.73
C VAL A 326 -19.71 -6.31 6.37
N PHE A 327 -19.26 -5.15 5.94
CA PHE A 327 -19.49 -4.59 4.61
C PHE A 327 -18.16 -4.32 3.93
N THR A 328 -18.12 -4.49 2.62
CA THR A 328 -16.94 -4.22 1.80
C THR A 328 -17.28 -3.26 0.69
N THR A 329 -16.28 -2.58 0.16
CA THR A 329 -16.43 -1.71 -1.01
C THR A 329 -15.14 -1.75 -1.84
N GLU A 330 -15.10 -1.08 -3.00
CA GLU A 330 -13.95 -1.03 -3.91
C GLU A 330 -13.52 -2.45 -4.38
N VAL A 331 -12.23 -2.73 -4.35
CA VAL A 331 -11.67 -4.03 -4.74
C VAL A 331 -11.61 -5.04 -3.60
N VAL A 332 -11.98 -4.64 -2.39
CA VAL A 332 -11.99 -5.56 -1.25
C VAL A 332 -13.26 -6.38 -1.25
N ALA A 333 -13.13 -7.71 -1.16
CA ALA A 333 -14.26 -8.62 -1.19
C ALA A 333 -13.99 -9.86 -0.32
N TYR A 334 -15.05 -10.35 0.31
CA TYR A 334 -15.03 -11.59 1.07
C TYR A 334 -16.35 -12.36 0.89
N PRO A 335 -16.32 -13.70 0.74
CA PRO A 335 -17.51 -14.49 0.47
C PRO A 335 -18.63 -14.28 1.51
N GLY A 336 -19.83 -14.00 1.03
CA GLY A 336 -21.02 -13.83 1.85
C GLY A 336 -21.14 -12.48 2.59
N MET A 337 -20.24 -11.54 2.36
CA MET A 337 -20.36 -10.16 2.88
C MET A 337 -21.16 -9.29 1.91
N VAL A 338 -21.81 -8.26 2.45
CA VAL A 338 -22.50 -7.25 1.63
C VAL A 338 -21.44 -6.33 1.02
N HIS A 339 -21.41 -6.27 -0.30
CA HIS A 339 -20.52 -5.38 -1.05
C HIS A 339 -21.27 -4.12 -1.48
N ILE A 340 -20.71 -2.96 -1.19
CA ILE A 340 -21.19 -1.66 -1.64
C ILE A 340 -20.53 -1.36 -2.99
N ASP A 341 -21.34 -1.22 -4.02
CA ASP A 341 -20.89 -1.04 -5.40
C ASP A 341 -20.39 0.40 -5.70
N ASP A 342 -20.13 0.68 -6.98
CA ASP A 342 -19.62 1.97 -7.46
C ASP A 342 -20.61 3.14 -7.25
N GLU A 343 -21.89 2.87 -6.99
CA GLU A 343 -22.88 3.93 -6.67
C GLU A 343 -22.66 4.51 -5.27
N LYS A 344 -21.92 3.78 -4.41
CA LYS A 344 -21.54 4.22 -3.05
C LYS A 344 -22.73 4.59 -2.18
N ASP A 345 -23.81 3.81 -2.28
CA ASP A 345 -24.94 3.93 -1.37
C ASP A 345 -24.63 3.17 -0.06
N PHE A 346 -24.29 3.91 0.99
CA PHE A 346 -24.01 3.37 2.31
C PHE A 346 -25.26 3.18 3.18
N THR A 347 -26.46 3.33 2.62
CA THR A 347 -27.73 3.11 3.35
C THR A 347 -27.75 1.77 4.08
N PRO A 348 -27.33 0.61 3.50
CA PRO A 348 -27.33 -0.66 4.22
C PRO A 348 -26.43 -0.67 5.46
N VAL A 349 -25.29 0.02 5.42
CA VAL A 349 -24.37 0.14 6.55
C VAL A 349 -24.98 1.00 7.66
N ILE A 350 -25.61 2.11 7.27
CA ILE A 350 -26.26 3.06 8.19
C ILE A 350 -27.46 2.41 8.88
N GLU A 351 -28.32 1.71 8.13
CA GLU A 351 -29.46 0.98 8.68
C GLU A 351 -29.02 -0.10 9.65
N LYS A 352 -27.93 -0.81 9.33
CA LYS A 352 -27.35 -1.82 10.24
C LYS A 352 -26.82 -1.21 11.53
N ALA A 353 -26.24 -0.01 11.49
CA ALA A 353 -25.82 0.69 12.69
C ALA A 353 -27.01 1.11 13.57
N LEU A 354 -28.09 1.60 12.97
CA LEU A 354 -29.31 1.95 13.69
C LEU A 354 -30.01 0.71 14.27
N GLU A 355 -30.04 -0.41 13.54
CA GLU A 355 -30.58 -1.70 14.02
C GLU A 355 -29.84 -2.20 15.25
N LEU A 356 -28.51 -2.18 15.22
CA LEU A 356 -27.66 -2.67 16.31
C LEU A 356 -27.66 -1.73 17.53
N GLY A 357 -27.91 -0.43 17.32
CA GLY A 357 -28.11 0.58 18.38
C GLY A 357 -26.85 0.97 19.15
N GLY A 358 -25.73 0.33 18.93
CA GLY A 358 -24.46 0.66 19.58
C GLY A 358 -24.39 0.33 21.08
N TYR A 359 -23.41 0.91 21.75
CA TYR A 359 -23.26 0.76 23.21
C TYR A 359 -24.30 1.60 23.96
N GLN A 360 -24.73 1.09 25.15
CA GLN A 360 -25.71 1.77 26.00
C GLN A 360 -25.09 2.87 26.88
N GLU A 361 -23.77 2.86 27.02
CA GLU A 361 -22.96 3.83 27.77
C GLU A 361 -21.64 4.07 27.02
N ASP A 362 -20.98 5.19 27.31
CA ASP A 362 -19.67 5.47 26.75
C ASP A 362 -18.65 4.42 27.19
N ARG A 363 -17.82 3.93 26.25
CA ARG A 363 -16.80 2.92 26.54
C ARG A 363 -15.41 3.45 26.25
N GLN A 364 -14.57 3.49 27.28
CA GLN A 364 -13.15 3.78 27.14
C GLN A 364 -12.40 2.53 26.71
N PHE A 365 -11.69 2.62 25.59
CA PHE A 365 -10.71 1.66 25.15
C PHE A 365 -9.30 2.19 25.35
N THR A 366 -8.30 1.32 25.23
CA THR A 366 -6.89 1.67 25.34
C THR A 366 -6.11 1.11 24.16
N GLY A 367 -5.02 1.78 23.80
CA GLY A 367 -4.02 1.21 22.93
C GLY A 367 -3.28 0.04 23.58
N ILE A 368 -2.34 -0.54 22.87
CA ILE A 368 -1.58 -1.73 23.30
C ILE A 368 -0.80 -1.48 24.60
N ASN A 369 -0.35 -0.25 24.82
CA ASN A 369 0.44 0.14 25.99
C ASN A 369 -0.38 0.84 27.08
N GLY A 370 -1.70 0.90 26.94
CA GLY A 370 -2.62 1.46 27.93
C GLY A 370 -2.99 2.93 27.74
N GLY A 371 -2.50 3.58 26.69
CA GLY A 371 -2.90 4.94 26.35
C GLY A 371 -4.38 5.03 25.96
N THR A 372 -5.04 6.13 26.32
CA THR A 372 -6.48 6.38 26.06
C THR A 372 -6.74 7.30 24.87
N GLN A 373 -5.69 7.77 24.25
CA GLN A 373 -5.69 8.60 23.04
C GLN A 373 -4.44 8.32 22.22
N VAL A 374 -4.49 8.64 20.94
CA VAL A 374 -3.35 8.56 20.02
C VAL A 374 -3.23 9.88 19.24
N MET A 375 -2.04 10.25 18.86
CA MET A 375 -1.80 11.48 18.09
C MET A 375 -1.45 11.11 16.65
N THR A 376 -1.99 11.86 15.66
CA THR A 376 -1.68 11.72 14.24
C THR A 376 -1.63 13.09 13.56
N GLY A 377 -1.22 13.15 12.29
CA GLY A 377 -1.28 14.39 11.48
C GLY A 377 0.04 15.12 11.31
N PHE A 378 1.17 14.49 11.64
CA PHE A 378 2.50 15.02 11.35
C PHE A 378 2.92 14.74 9.90
N GLY A 379 2.04 15.06 8.92
CA GLY A 379 2.40 14.98 7.51
C GLY A 379 3.57 15.93 7.15
N HIS A 380 4.15 15.72 5.96
CA HIS A 380 5.31 16.53 5.54
C HIS A 380 5.03 18.05 5.58
N GLY A 381 3.84 18.51 5.20
CA GLY A 381 3.50 19.93 5.25
C GLY A 381 3.60 20.51 6.65
N THR A 382 3.13 19.78 7.66
CA THR A 382 3.25 20.15 9.07
C THR A 382 4.71 20.13 9.55
N ILE A 383 5.45 19.04 9.30
CA ILE A 383 6.85 18.95 9.75
C ILE A 383 7.72 20.03 9.09
N LEU A 384 7.54 20.28 7.79
CA LEU A 384 8.28 21.32 7.09
C LEU A 384 7.91 22.73 7.55
N SER A 385 6.69 22.96 8.00
CA SER A 385 6.31 24.24 8.63
C SER A 385 7.01 24.49 9.98
N MET A 386 7.51 23.42 10.63
CA MET A 386 8.28 23.48 11.87
C MET A 386 9.80 23.27 11.62
N ALA A 387 10.24 23.35 10.34
CA ALA A 387 11.62 23.02 9.97
C ALA A 387 12.65 23.84 10.76
N ASP A 388 12.45 25.15 10.93
CA ASP A 388 13.37 26.00 11.71
C ASP A 388 13.51 25.52 13.15
N GLN A 389 12.40 25.15 13.80
CA GLN A 389 12.41 24.62 15.16
C GLN A 389 13.16 23.28 15.25
N VAL A 390 12.97 22.39 14.28
CA VAL A 390 13.68 21.11 14.20
C VAL A 390 15.17 21.33 13.97
N ILE A 391 15.54 22.21 13.04
CA ILE A 391 16.93 22.56 12.72
C ILE A 391 17.63 23.17 13.93
N ASP A 392 16.99 24.09 14.64
CA ASP A 392 17.54 24.72 15.85
C ASP A 392 17.73 23.71 16.99
N ALA A 393 16.77 22.78 17.15
CA ALA A 393 16.88 21.68 18.13
C ALA A 393 18.04 20.73 17.81
N VAL A 394 18.29 20.44 16.52
CA VAL A 394 19.46 19.64 16.09
C VAL A 394 20.77 20.44 16.31
N LYS A 395 20.84 21.68 15.88
CA LYS A 395 22.05 22.54 16.06
C LYS A 395 22.42 22.78 17.52
N SER A 396 21.43 22.87 18.40
CA SER A 396 21.65 23.01 19.85
C SER A 396 22.00 21.67 20.53
N GLY A 397 21.90 20.54 19.83
CA GLY A 397 22.09 19.20 20.37
C GLY A 397 20.93 18.70 21.24
N ALA A 398 19.80 19.39 21.25
CA ALA A 398 18.57 18.92 21.91
C ALA A 398 17.98 17.69 21.21
N ILE A 399 18.10 17.62 19.87
CA ILE A 399 17.82 16.43 19.07
C ILE A 399 19.13 15.94 18.46
N ARG A 400 19.49 14.70 18.75
CA ARG A 400 20.70 14.09 18.22
C ARG A 400 20.46 13.03 17.19
N HIS A 401 19.26 12.44 17.17
CA HIS A 401 18.94 11.36 16.25
C HIS A 401 17.45 11.33 15.90
N PHE A 402 17.17 10.85 14.69
CA PHE A 402 15.84 10.54 14.20
C PHE A 402 15.75 9.04 13.92
N PHE A 403 14.65 8.42 14.31
CA PHE A 403 14.33 7.05 13.92
C PHE A 403 13.05 7.06 13.09
N LEU A 404 13.10 6.56 11.86
CA LEU A 404 11.89 6.22 11.11
C LEU A 404 11.52 4.77 11.44
N VAL A 405 10.64 4.58 12.42
CA VAL A 405 10.11 3.27 12.82
C VAL A 405 8.72 3.10 12.22
N ALA A 406 8.63 2.40 11.09
CA ALA A 406 7.43 2.44 10.25
C ALA A 406 7.16 1.10 9.54
N GLY A 407 5.97 1.00 8.95
CA GLY A 407 5.58 -0.12 8.09
C GLY A 407 4.40 -0.91 8.63
N CYS A 408 4.16 -2.09 8.06
CA CYS A 408 2.90 -2.81 8.28
C CYS A 408 2.86 -3.67 9.55
N ASP A 409 4.01 -4.16 9.99
CA ASP A 409 4.19 -5.20 11.00
C ASP A 409 3.34 -6.48 10.72
N GLY A 410 3.72 -7.59 11.30
CA GLY A 410 3.02 -8.86 11.12
C GLY A 410 2.15 -9.25 12.31
N ALA A 411 1.19 -10.16 12.08
CA ALA A 411 0.26 -10.63 13.12
C ALA A 411 0.82 -11.72 14.06
N LYS A 412 2.05 -12.20 13.85
CA LYS A 412 2.57 -13.32 14.67
C LYS A 412 2.66 -12.94 16.14
N PRO A 413 2.19 -13.82 17.06
CA PRO A 413 2.30 -13.58 18.51
C PRO A 413 3.74 -13.42 18.98
N GLY A 414 3.95 -12.66 20.08
CA GLY A 414 5.26 -12.48 20.70
C GLY A 414 6.19 -11.50 19.98
N ARG A 415 5.70 -10.74 19.03
CA ARG A 415 6.47 -9.73 18.30
C ARG A 415 6.34 -8.36 18.96
N ASN A 416 7.23 -8.06 19.92
CA ASN A 416 7.27 -6.78 20.61
C ASN A 416 8.48 -5.92 20.20
N TYR A 417 9.25 -6.36 19.20
CA TYR A 417 10.50 -5.71 18.81
C TYR A 417 10.33 -4.20 18.63
N TYR A 418 9.35 -3.76 17.83
CA TYR A 418 9.16 -2.33 17.54
C TYR A 418 8.72 -1.53 18.75
N THR A 419 7.87 -2.09 19.63
CA THR A 419 7.50 -1.49 20.91
C THR A 419 8.71 -1.31 21.82
N ASP A 420 9.51 -2.38 21.95
CA ASP A 420 10.66 -2.39 22.85
C ASP A 420 11.79 -1.53 22.29
N PHE A 421 11.98 -1.48 20.97
CA PHE A 421 12.89 -0.57 20.29
C PHE A 421 12.56 0.89 20.60
N VAL A 422 11.29 1.30 20.37
CA VAL A 422 10.86 2.69 20.59
C VAL A 422 10.97 3.09 22.06
N LYS A 423 10.64 2.20 23.00
CA LYS A 423 10.80 2.46 24.44
C LYS A 423 12.26 2.70 24.86
N GLN A 424 13.22 2.14 24.13
CA GLN A 424 14.66 2.23 24.43
C GLN A 424 15.35 3.34 23.64
N THR A 425 14.65 4.05 22.74
CA THR A 425 15.26 5.18 22.02
C THR A 425 15.75 6.26 22.99
N PRO A 426 16.93 6.87 22.77
CA PRO A 426 17.46 7.94 23.63
C PRO A 426 16.48 9.09 23.81
N ALA A 427 16.52 9.73 24.98
CA ALA A 427 15.61 10.84 25.31
C ALA A 427 15.78 12.07 24.40
N ASP A 428 16.92 12.19 23.74
CA ASP A 428 17.29 13.24 22.79
C ASP A 428 17.07 12.80 21.32
N SER A 429 16.16 11.87 21.09
CA SER A 429 15.79 11.40 19.75
C SER A 429 14.29 11.55 19.47
N LEU A 430 13.94 11.76 18.18
CA LEU A 430 12.59 11.76 17.67
C LEU A 430 12.30 10.44 16.95
N VAL A 431 11.07 9.94 17.08
CA VAL A 431 10.54 8.77 16.37
C VAL A 431 9.49 9.24 15.38
N LEU A 432 9.82 9.17 14.10
CA LEU A 432 8.86 9.34 13.01
C LEU A 432 8.22 7.99 12.73
N THR A 433 6.91 7.96 12.51
CA THR A 433 6.21 6.72 12.20
C THR A 433 5.12 6.92 11.17
N LEU A 434 4.73 5.85 10.50
CA LEU A 434 3.58 5.78 9.60
C LEU A 434 3.14 4.33 9.42
N ALA A 435 1.99 4.11 8.83
CA ALA A 435 1.40 2.80 8.56
C ALA A 435 0.98 2.04 9.84
N CYS A 436 0.49 0.81 9.70
CA CYS A 436 -0.06 0.02 10.81
C CYS A 436 0.93 -0.28 11.94
N GLY A 437 2.23 -0.31 11.65
CA GLY A 437 3.27 -0.55 12.66
C GLY A 437 3.26 0.46 13.81
N LYS A 438 2.80 1.68 13.57
CA LYS A 438 2.63 2.71 14.61
C LYS A 438 1.83 2.24 15.83
N PHE A 439 0.81 1.39 15.63
CA PHE A 439 -0.05 0.91 16.72
C PHE A 439 0.67 0.05 17.75
N ARG A 440 1.92 -0.31 17.51
CA ARG A 440 2.78 -0.95 18.51
C ARG A 440 3.21 -0.01 19.63
N PHE A 441 3.19 1.32 19.38
CA PHE A 441 3.78 2.30 20.31
C PHE A 441 3.16 3.71 20.24
N ASN A 442 2.20 4.00 19.34
CA ASN A 442 1.65 5.35 19.19
C ASN A 442 0.79 5.83 20.36
N ASP A 443 0.44 4.93 21.27
CA ASP A 443 -0.24 5.23 22.54
C ASP A 443 0.73 5.41 23.73
N LEU A 444 2.05 5.39 23.48
CA LEU A 444 3.06 5.73 24.48
C LEU A 444 3.21 7.25 24.61
N ASP A 445 3.41 7.71 25.84
CA ASP A 445 3.89 9.07 26.12
C ASP A 445 5.41 9.04 26.38
N LEU A 446 6.19 9.43 25.39
CA LEU A 446 7.64 9.59 25.52
C LEU A 446 8.06 11.03 25.84
N GLY A 447 7.10 11.94 26.06
CA GLY A 447 7.34 13.36 26.32
C GLY A 447 7.67 14.16 25.05
N ASN A 448 8.26 15.34 25.26
CA ASN A 448 8.54 16.32 24.22
C ASN A 448 9.98 16.80 24.26
N ILE A 449 10.52 17.23 23.11
CA ILE A 449 11.81 17.92 22.99
C ILE A 449 11.54 19.29 22.39
N GLY A 450 11.78 20.36 23.17
CA GLY A 450 11.57 21.73 22.68
C GLY A 450 10.13 22.03 22.21
N GLY A 451 9.14 21.34 22.78
CA GLY A 451 7.73 21.46 22.37
C GLY A 451 7.31 20.50 21.24
N LEU A 452 8.24 19.75 20.65
CA LEU A 452 7.97 18.74 19.65
C LEU A 452 7.72 17.39 20.34
N PRO A 453 6.59 16.68 20.08
CA PRO A 453 6.39 15.36 20.65
C PRO A 453 7.44 14.38 20.09
N ARG A 454 7.91 13.47 20.94
CA ARG A 454 8.94 12.51 20.54
C ARG A 454 8.44 11.44 19.59
N ILE A 455 7.14 11.18 19.53
CA ILE A 455 6.52 10.31 18.53
C ILE A 455 5.67 11.19 17.60
N MET A 456 5.94 11.11 16.29
CA MET A 456 5.23 11.86 15.26
C MET A 456 4.65 10.88 14.23
N ASP A 457 3.33 10.67 14.25
CA ASP A 457 2.63 9.88 13.24
C ASP A 457 2.40 10.71 11.98
N MET A 458 3.07 10.33 10.90
CA MET A 458 3.06 11.01 9.61
C MET A 458 1.88 10.61 8.71
N GLY A 459 1.13 9.56 9.06
CA GLY A 459 -0.05 9.15 8.30
C GLY A 459 -0.14 7.66 7.98
N GLN A 460 -0.83 7.35 6.91
CA GLN A 460 -0.99 6.00 6.35
C GLN A 460 0.32 5.52 5.68
N CYS A 461 0.39 4.24 5.31
CA CYS A 461 1.43 3.78 4.38
C CYS A 461 1.35 4.51 3.02
N ASN A 462 0.17 4.99 2.63
CA ASN A 462 -0.04 5.84 1.46
C ASN A 462 0.69 7.20 1.58
N ASP A 463 1.04 7.64 2.79
CA ASP A 463 1.74 8.91 3.07
C ASP A 463 3.27 8.75 3.14
N ALA A 464 3.82 7.59 2.72
CA ALA A 464 5.27 7.33 2.73
C ALA A 464 6.08 8.36 1.92
N TYR A 465 5.49 8.95 0.88
CA TYR A 465 6.08 10.07 0.14
C TYR A 465 6.43 11.25 1.05
N GLY A 466 5.56 11.54 2.02
CA GLY A 466 5.80 12.60 3.00
C GLY A 466 7.06 12.38 3.83
N ALA A 467 7.33 11.13 4.24
CA ALA A 467 8.56 10.80 4.98
C ALA A 467 9.81 11.00 4.11
N ILE A 468 9.75 10.64 2.83
CA ILE A 468 10.83 10.87 1.86
C ILE A 468 11.09 12.38 1.70
N LYS A 469 10.03 13.18 1.54
CA LYS A 469 10.15 14.65 1.44
C LYS A 469 10.80 15.28 2.67
N VAL A 470 10.42 14.84 3.86
CA VAL A 470 11.01 15.34 5.12
C VAL A 470 12.50 14.98 5.18
N ALA A 471 12.88 13.74 4.86
CA ALA A 471 14.27 13.32 4.87
C ALA A 471 15.11 14.12 3.86
N MET A 472 14.60 14.34 2.64
CA MET A 472 15.28 15.14 1.61
C MET A 472 15.41 16.61 2.02
N ALA A 473 14.37 17.21 2.59
CA ALA A 473 14.42 18.59 3.04
C ALA A 473 15.39 18.80 4.21
N LEU A 474 15.48 17.85 5.15
CA LEU A 474 16.49 17.87 6.21
C LEU A 474 17.90 17.74 5.64
N ALA A 475 18.12 16.85 4.66
CA ALA A 475 19.43 16.70 4.01
C ALA A 475 19.85 18.00 3.31
N GLU A 476 18.95 18.65 2.60
CA GLU A 476 19.19 19.95 1.97
C GLU A 476 19.52 21.04 3.02
N ALA A 477 18.75 21.12 4.10
CA ALA A 477 18.95 22.11 5.17
C ALA A 477 20.29 21.95 5.89
N PHE A 478 20.81 20.72 6.00
CA PHE A 478 22.12 20.44 6.60
C PHE A 478 23.26 20.38 5.59
N GLY A 479 22.97 20.51 4.28
CA GLY A 479 23.96 20.48 3.20
C GLY A 479 24.64 19.12 3.05
N CYS A 480 23.93 18.03 3.26
CA CYS A 480 24.44 16.65 3.21
C CYS A 480 23.50 15.72 2.44
N GLY A 481 23.91 14.47 2.20
CA GLY A 481 23.03 13.43 1.66
C GLY A 481 22.13 12.83 2.73
N VAL A 482 21.02 12.20 2.32
CA VAL A 482 20.07 11.54 3.26
C VAL A 482 20.78 10.47 4.12
N ASN A 483 21.74 9.74 3.55
CA ASN A 483 22.51 8.73 4.27
C ASN A 483 23.53 9.29 5.28
N GLU A 484 23.77 10.60 5.26
CA GLU A 484 24.67 11.31 6.19
C GLU A 484 23.88 11.99 7.32
N LEU A 485 22.55 12.01 7.23
CA LEU A 485 21.72 12.50 8.33
C LEU A 485 21.80 11.57 9.54
N PRO A 486 21.64 12.10 10.78
CA PRO A 486 21.43 11.28 11.97
C PRO A 486 20.03 10.65 11.95
N LEU A 487 19.73 9.88 10.90
CA LEU A 487 18.44 9.25 10.63
C LEU A 487 18.65 7.76 10.39
N SER A 488 17.95 6.93 11.16
CA SER A 488 17.97 5.47 11.02
C SER A 488 16.61 4.97 10.58
N PHE A 489 16.64 3.98 9.66
CA PHE A 489 15.45 3.33 9.12
C PHE A 489 15.25 1.96 9.77
N VAL A 490 14.17 1.79 10.53
CA VAL A 490 13.78 0.54 11.21
C VAL A 490 12.39 0.17 10.71
N LEU A 491 12.36 -0.58 9.61
CA LEU A 491 11.15 -0.79 8.84
C LEU A 491 10.58 -2.18 9.06
N SER A 492 9.25 -2.26 9.07
CA SER A 492 8.50 -3.50 9.03
C SER A 492 7.79 -3.65 7.69
N TRP A 493 7.67 -4.89 7.22
CA TRP A 493 6.90 -5.18 6.02
C TRP A 493 5.88 -6.29 6.28
N TYR A 494 4.82 -6.30 5.49
CA TYR A 494 3.82 -7.36 5.52
C TYR A 494 3.37 -7.72 4.10
N GLU A 495 3.06 -6.74 3.26
CA GLU A 495 2.51 -6.94 1.94
C GLU A 495 3.17 -6.04 0.87
N GLN A 496 2.63 -6.04 -0.32
CA GLN A 496 3.26 -5.53 -1.54
C GLN A 496 3.47 -4.01 -1.55
N LYS A 497 2.66 -3.22 -0.81
CA LYS A 497 2.92 -1.77 -0.69
C LYS A 497 4.26 -1.51 0.00
N ALA A 498 4.62 -2.32 0.99
CA ALA A 498 5.95 -2.21 1.60
C ALA A 498 7.08 -2.58 0.62
N VAL A 499 6.83 -3.50 -0.33
CA VAL A 499 7.82 -3.85 -1.36
C VAL A 499 8.05 -2.67 -2.30
N CYS A 500 7.00 -2.01 -2.82
CA CYS A 500 7.20 -0.88 -3.73
C CYS A 500 7.83 0.33 -3.02
N ILE A 501 7.53 0.59 -1.74
CA ILE A 501 8.21 1.61 -0.95
C ILE A 501 9.71 1.27 -0.80
N LEU A 502 10.05 0.02 -0.46
CA LEU A 502 11.44 -0.42 -0.37
C LEU A 502 12.18 -0.17 -1.69
N LEU A 503 11.59 -0.55 -2.83
CA LEU A 503 12.18 -0.29 -4.16
C LEU A 503 12.39 1.21 -4.43
N THR A 504 11.49 2.06 -3.95
CA THR A 504 11.66 3.52 -4.03
C THR A 504 12.85 3.99 -3.18
N LEU A 505 13.01 3.47 -1.97
CA LEU A 505 14.17 3.80 -1.13
C LEU A 505 15.49 3.35 -1.78
N LEU A 506 15.50 2.15 -2.42
CA LEU A 506 16.67 1.66 -3.16
C LEU A 506 16.98 2.53 -4.39
N HIS A 507 15.95 2.94 -5.14
CA HIS A 507 16.12 3.87 -6.27
C HIS A 507 16.75 5.20 -5.83
N LEU A 508 16.33 5.73 -4.67
CA LEU A 508 16.88 6.96 -4.07
C LEU A 508 18.27 6.75 -3.43
N GLY A 509 18.81 5.54 -3.48
CA GLY A 509 20.11 5.24 -2.89
C GLY A 509 20.14 5.23 -1.37
N ILE A 510 18.99 5.09 -0.70
CA ILE A 510 18.90 4.99 0.76
C ILE A 510 19.51 3.66 1.22
N ARG A 511 20.30 3.72 2.29
CA ARG A 511 21.09 2.61 2.81
C ARG A 511 20.85 2.37 4.30
N ASN A 512 21.40 1.24 4.79
CA ASN A 512 21.42 0.89 6.22
C ASN A 512 20.02 0.75 6.83
N ILE A 513 19.14 0.03 6.13
CA ILE A 513 17.76 -0.24 6.55
C ILE A 513 17.73 -1.51 7.40
N ARG A 514 17.22 -1.43 8.64
CA ARG A 514 16.79 -2.59 9.43
C ARG A 514 15.39 -3.00 8.97
N LEU A 515 15.28 -4.21 8.43
CA LEU A 515 14.03 -4.72 7.84
C LEU A 515 13.55 -5.95 8.62
N GLY A 516 12.30 -5.89 9.05
CA GLY A 516 11.68 -6.98 9.81
C GLY A 516 10.18 -7.14 9.53
N PRO A 517 9.51 -8.01 10.31
CA PRO A 517 10.07 -8.92 11.32
C PRO A 517 10.87 -10.10 10.74
N SER A 518 10.75 -10.40 9.44
CA SER A 518 11.55 -11.38 8.70
C SER A 518 11.92 -10.79 7.35
N LEU A 519 12.95 -11.33 6.72
CA LEU A 519 13.29 -10.95 5.34
C LEU A 519 12.34 -11.62 4.35
N PRO A 520 12.11 -11.01 3.15
CA PRO A 520 11.18 -11.55 2.17
C PRO A 520 11.55 -12.95 1.66
N ALA A 521 10.63 -13.90 1.79
CA ALA A 521 10.82 -15.29 1.35
C ALA A 521 11.00 -15.47 -0.17
N PHE A 522 10.61 -14.48 -0.96
CA PHE A 522 10.75 -14.50 -2.40
C PHE A 522 12.14 -14.05 -2.90
N LEU A 523 13.02 -13.62 -2.00
CA LEU A 523 14.42 -13.29 -2.34
C LEU A 523 15.28 -14.53 -2.26
N SER A 524 16.01 -14.82 -3.32
CA SER A 524 17.06 -15.84 -3.32
C SER A 524 18.23 -15.39 -2.45
N PRO A 525 19.09 -16.31 -1.99
CA PRO A 525 20.29 -15.94 -1.24
C PRO A 525 21.20 -14.96 -1.98
N ASN A 526 21.36 -15.11 -3.31
CA ASN A 526 22.22 -14.23 -4.10
C ASN A 526 21.64 -12.81 -4.19
N ILE A 527 20.34 -12.66 -4.47
CA ILE A 527 19.69 -11.35 -4.53
C ILE A 527 19.65 -10.70 -3.14
N LEU A 528 19.44 -11.50 -2.08
CA LEU A 528 19.51 -10.98 -0.72
C LEU A 528 20.93 -10.47 -0.39
N ASN A 529 21.97 -11.22 -0.70
CA ASN A 529 23.36 -10.79 -0.51
C ASN A 529 23.67 -9.52 -1.30
N PHE A 530 23.19 -9.41 -2.54
CA PHE A 530 23.31 -8.19 -3.33
C PHE A 530 22.69 -6.97 -2.61
N LEU A 531 21.50 -7.12 -2.01
CA LEU A 531 20.84 -6.05 -1.27
C LEU A 531 21.60 -5.69 0.02
N VAL A 532 22.15 -6.68 0.73
CA VAL A 532 22.99 -6.46 1.93
C VAL A 532 24.25 -5.68 1.56
N GLU A 533 24.99 -6.13 0.55
CA GLU A 533 26.30 -5.56 0.16
C GLU A 533 26.16 -4.15 -0.44
N ASN A 534 25.14 -3.90 -1.26
CA ASN A 534 25.00 -2.64 -1.99
C ASN A 534 24.19 -1.59 -1.24
N TYR A 535 23.25 -2.01 -0.38
CA TYR A 535 22.32 -1.08 0.31
C TYR A 535 22.36 -1.21 1.83
N GLY A 536 23.11 -2.16 2.39
CA GLY A 536 23.18 -2.35 3.85
C GLY A 536 21.86 -2.80 4.48
N ILE A 537 20.99 -3.49 3.71
CA ILE A 537 19.75 -4.03 4.26
C ILE A 537 20.07 -5.18 5.20
N GLY A 538 19.66 -5.07 6.46
CA GLY A 538 19.86 -6.11 7.46
C GLY A 538 18.55 -6.50 8.16
N PRO A 539 18.45 -7.76 8.65
CA PRO A 539 17.33 -8.13 9.49
C PRO A 539 17.36 -7.38 10.82
N VAL A 540 16.18 -7.18 11.43
CA VAL A 540 16.10 -6.79 12.84
C VAL A 540 16.65 -7.93 13.72
N THR A 541 17.36 -7.55 14.78
CA THR A 541 17.94 -8.49 15.77
C THR A 541 17.24 -8.31 17.13
N THR A 542 17.94 -7.80 18.13
CA THR A 542 17.33 -7.31 19.37
C THR A 542 17.30 -5.78 19.37
N PRO A 543 16.35 -5.14 20.06
CA PRO A 543 16.32 -3.67 20.17
C PRO A 543 17.64 -3.06 20.64
N GLU A 544 18.28 -3.67 21.61
CA GLU A 544 19.55 -3.24 22.20
C GLU A 544 20.71 -3.31 21.20
N GLU A 545 20.81 -4.43 20.46
CA GLU A 545 21.87 -4.63 19.45
C GLU A 545 21.68 -3.70 18.28
N ASP A 546 20.45 -3.54 17.80
CA ASP A 546 20.15 -2.65 16.68
C ASP A 546 20.35 -1.18 17.07
N LEU A 547 19.89 -0.73 18.24
CA LEU A 547 20.16 0.63 18.74
C LEU A 547 21.66 0.89 18.85
N LYS A 548 22.43 -0.03 19.41
CA LYS A 548 23.89 0.08 19.49
C LYS A 548 24.53 0.17 18.10
N ALA A 549 24.08 -0.62 17.15
CA ALA A 549 24.63 -0.60 15.79
C ALA A 549 24.26 0.65 14.99
N LEU A 550 23.09 1.25 15.28
CA LEU A 550 22.60 2.45 14.59
C LEU A 550 23.14 3.75 15.17
N LEU A 551 23.48 3.76 16.46
CA LEU A 551 23.98 4.94 17.16
C LEU A 551 25.51 5.00 17.25
N GLY A 552 26.23 3.90 17.00
CA GLY A 552 27.68 3.78 17.04
C GLY A 552 28.18 3.34 18.40
#